data_0c6c04f0a5837c0aec074653bac1c464
#
_entry.id   0c6c04f0a5837c0aec074653bac1c464
#
_cell.length_a   1.000
_cell.length_b   1.000
_cell.length_c   1.000
_cell.angle_alpha   90.00
_cell.angle_beta   90.00
_cell.angle_gamma   90.00
#
_symmetry.space_group_name_H-M   'P 1'
#
loop_
_entity.id
_entity.type
_entity.pdbx_description
1 polymer ?
#
loop_
_entity_poly.entity_id
_entity_poly.type
_entity_poly.pdbx_seq_one_letter_code
_entity_poly.pdbx_strand_id
1 'polypeptide(L)'
;MAIKNEAEIMTVGGSYLEANNAQNTCFYSKDGGKTWQAPKKGPSGYRSCVIYTGKAYYACGTNGIDVSKNGGKTWKKISNVNALSMTHSNGQLYVTLADGSWLIMQQ
;
A
#
# COMPACT_ATOMS: atom_id res chain seq x y z
N MET A 1 5.24 -6.29 -1.58
CA MET A 1 4.46 -6.84 -2.72
C MET A 1 3.21 -7.52 -2.19
N ALA A 2 2.08 -7.31 -2.84
CA ALA A 2 0.84 -8.00 -2.51
C ALA A 2 0.33 -8.75 -3.73
N ILE A 3 -0.19 -9.96 -3.51
CA ILE A 3 -0.72 -10.81 -4.57
C ILE A 3 -2.21 -11.01 -4.32
N LYS A 4 -3.05 -10.54 -5.25
CA LYS A 4 -4.48 -10.77 -5.21
C LYS A 4 -4.83 -12.14 -5.75
N ASN A 5 -4.20 -12.51 -6.88
CA ASN A 5 -4.32 -13.81 -7.52
C ASN A 5 -3.13 -14.00 -8.47
N GLU A 6 -3.09 -15.10 -9.22
CA GLU A 6 -1.97 -15.42 -10.12
C GLU A 6 -1.70 -14.33 -11.17
N ALA A 7 -2.72 -13.57 -11.56
CA ALA A 7 -2.59 -12.53 -12.58
C ALA A 7 -2.35 -11.15 -11.97
N GLU A 8 -2.94 -10.85 -10.82
CA GLU A 8 -2.97 -9.50 -10.26
C GLU A 8 -2.00 -9.35 -9.10
N ILE A 9 -0.97 -8.53 -9.31
CA ILE A 9 0.14 -8.32 -8.38
C ILE A 9 0.35 -6.81 -8.20
N MET A 10 0.65 -6.40 -6.96
CA MET A 10 0.91 -5.01 -6.61
C MET A 10 2.28 -4.89 -5.95
N THR A 11 3.09 -3.91 -6.38
CA THR A 11 4.35 -3.56 -5.73
C THR A 11 4.34 -2.11 -5.29
N VAL A 12 4.98 -1.84 -4.17
CA VAL A 12 5.18 -0.49 -3.66
C VAL A 12 6.64 -0.30 -3.27
N GLY A 13 7.07 0.95 -3.17
CA GLY A 13 8.45 1.26 -2.79
C GLY A 13 8.67 2.77 -2.81
N GLY A 14 9.80 3.18 -3.37
CA GLY A 14 10.24 4.55 -3.41
C GLY A 14 11.47 4.76 -2.54
N SER A 15 11.79 6.01 -2.22
CA SER A 15 12.92 6.36 -1.37
C SER A 15 12.44 6.87 -0.01
N TYR A 16 12.88 6.23 1.06
CA TYR A 16 12.56 6.71 2.41
C TYR A 16 13.20 8.06 2.72
N LEU A 17 14.25 8.43 1.98
CA LEU A 17 14.90 9.75 2.10
C LEU A 17 14.06 10.85 1.47
N GLU A 18 13.09 10.50 0.62
CA GLU A 18 12.16 11.40 -0.04
C GLU A 18 10.74 10.90 0.18
N ALA A 19 10.35 10.78 1.44
CA ALA A 19 9.09 10.13 1.84
C ALA A 19 7.85 10.77 1.21
N ASN A 20 7.88 12.06 0.91
CA ASN A 20 6.76 12.77 0.30
C ASN A 20 6.77 12.76 -1.23
N ASN A 21 7.78 12.15 -1.85
CA ASN A 21 7.84 12.00 -3.30
C ASN A 21 6.98 10.79 -3.70
N ALA A 22 5.86 11.08 -4.37
CA ALA A 22 4.90 10.06 -4.78
C ALA A 22 5.19 9.46 -6.16
N GLN A 23 6.24 9.89 -6.84
CA GLN A 23 6.56 9.39 -8.19
C GLN A 23 7.19 8.01 -8.14
N ASN A 24 6.72 7.12 -9.01
CA ASN A 24 7.29 5.78 -9.19
C ASN A 24 7.31 4.94 -7.91
N THR A 25 6.31 5.13 -7.04
CA THR A 25 6.24 4.40 -5.77
C THR A 25 5.34 3.18 -5.82
N CYS A 26 4.60 2.97 -6.91
CA CYS A 26 3.64 1.88 -7.01
C CYS A 26 3.49 1.44 -8.45
N PHE A 27 3.44 0.12 -8.66
CA PHE A 27 3.15 -0.47 -9.97
C PHE A 27 2.27 -1.69 -9.77
N TYR A 28 1.38 -1.95 -10.72
CA TYR A 28 0.54 -3.14 -10.69
C TYR A 28 0.62 -3.90 -12.00
N SER A 29 0.45 -5.21 -11.91
CA SER A 29 0.41 -6.13 -13.05
C SER A 29 -0.92 -6.85 -13.06
N LYS A 30 -1.47 -7.07 -14.27
CA LYS A 30 -2.69 -7.85 -14.48
C LYS A 30 -2.43 -9.15 -15.23
N ASP A 31 -1.17 -9.44 -15.55
CA ASP A 31 -0.78 -10.58 -16.39
C ASP A 31 0.33 -11.42 -15.74
N GLY A 32 0.32 -11.51 -14.42
CA GLY A 32 1.25 -12.36 -13.68
C GLY A 32 2.67 -11.82 -13.61
N GLY A 33 2.83 -10.50 -13.76
CA GLY A 33 4.13 -9.87 -13.68
C GLY A 33 4.85 -9.69 -15.02
N LYS A 34 4.19 -10.04 -16.13
CA LYS A 34 4.80 -9.88 -17.46
C LYS A 34 4.89 -8.41 -17.87
N THR A 35 3.85 -7.64 -17.60
CA THR A 35 3.83 -6.20 -17.84
C THR A 35 3.36 -5.46 -16.58
N TRP A 36 3.82 -4.23 -16.39
CA TRP A 36 3.54 -3.42 -15.21
C TRP A 36 3.03 -2.05 -15.62
N GLN A 37 2.05 -1.55 -14.86
CA GLN A 37 1.42 -0.27 -15.09
C GLN A 37 1.54 0.60 -13.86
N ALA A 38 1.74 1.92 -14.06
CA ALA A 38 1.64 2.88 -12.98
C ALA A 38 0.18 3.23 -12.73
N PRO A 39 -0.22 3.46 -11.46
CA PRO A 39 -1.56 3.94 -11.16
C PRO A 39 -1.84 5.28 -11.83
N LYS A 40 -3.11 5.55 -12.13
CA LYS A 40 -3.54 6.87 -12.57
C LYS A 40 -3.30 7.91 -11.46
N LYS A 41 -3.57 7.52 -10.22
CA LYS A 41 -3.23 8.28 -9.01
C LYS A 41 -2.65 7.31 -7.99
N GLY A 42 -1.36 7.39 -7.74
CA GLY A 42 -0.66 6.48 -6.85
C GLY A 42 -0.78 6.84 -5.37
N PRO A 43 -0.13 6.03 -4.51
CA PRO A 43 0.00 6.34 -3.11
C PRO A 43 0.68 7.70 -2.89
N SER A 44 0.50 8.29 -1.72
CA SER A 44 0.91 9.67 -1.44
C SER A 44 2.39 9.82 -1.08
N GLY A 45 3.22 8.81 -1.29
CA GLY A 45 4.66 8.88 -1.05
C GLY A 45 5.29 7.51 -0.95
N TYR A 46 6.50 7.46 -0.34
CA TYR A 46 7.21 6.21 -0.09
C TYR A 46 6.35 5.22 0.68
N ARG A 47 6.34 3.98 0.22
CA ARG A 47 5.60 2.91 0.88
C ARG A 47 6.51 1.69 1.10
N SER A 48 6.49 1.18 2.33
CA SER A 48 7.31 0.05 2.74
C SER A 48 6.56 -1.27 2.77
N CYS A 49 5.23 -1.22 2.75
CA CYS A 49 4.39 -2.41 2.85
C CYS A 49 3.11 -2.21 2.06
N VAL A 50 2.67 -3.26 1.38
CA VAL A 50 1.35 -3.31 0.74
C VAL A 50 0.73 -4.66 1.03
N ILE A 51 -0.58 -4.67 1.31
CA ILE A 51 -1.35 -5.89 1.54
C ILE A 51 -2.66 -5.84 0.75
N TYR A 52 -3.20 -7.01 0.45
CA TYR A 52 -4.53 -7.17 -0.12
C TYR A 52 -5.42 -7.89 0.88
N THR A 53 -6.56 -7.29 1.23
CA THR A 53 -7.42 -7.80 2.33
C THR A 53 -8.60 -8.65 1.83
N GLY A 54 -8.71 -8.84 0.54
CA GLY A 54 -9.90 -9.44 -0.08
C GLY A 54 -10.91 -8.40 -0.51
N LYS A 55 -10.79 -7.16 -0.04
CA LYS A 55 -11.68 -6.05 -0.40
C LYS A 55 -10.92 -4.91 -1.08
N ALA A 56 -9.68 -4.66 -0.65
CA ALA A 56 -8.90 -3.52 -1.13
C ALA A 56 -7.41 -3.77 -0.91
N TYR A 57 -6.58 -2.98 -1.60
CA TYR A 57 -5.16 -2.87 -1.30
C TYR A 57 -4.95 -1.74 -0.30
N TYR A 58 -4.09 -1.97 0.67
CA TYR A 58 -3.63 -0.95 1.62
C TYR A 58 -2.11 -0.89 1.55
N ALA A 59 -1.56 0.32 1.54
CA ALA A 59 -0.11 0.53 1.53
C ALA A 59 0.26 1.52 2.62
N CYS A 60 1.36 1.26 3.31
CA CYS A 60 1.83 2.14 4.38
C CYS A 60 3.30 2.49 4.22
N GLY A 61 3.68 3.62 4.80
CA GLY A 61 5.04 4.11 4.81
C GLY A 61 5.22 5.22 5.83
N THR A 62 6.35 5.93 5.73
CA THR A 62 6.73 6.92 6.74
C THR A 62 5.78 8.10 6.85
N ASN A 63 5.07 8.45 5.77
CA ASN A 63 4.16 9.61 5.79
C ASN A 63 2.68 9.25 5.73
N GLY A 64 2.33 7.97 5.90
CA GLY A 64 0.92 7.64 5.97
C GLY A 64 0.52 6.28 5.42
N ILE A 65 -0.80 6.11 5.33
CA ILE A 65 -1.46 4.91 4.82
C ILE A 65 -2.41 5.33 3.71
N ASP A 66 -2.38 4.59 2.61
CA ASP A 66 -3.29 4.77 1.48
C ASP A 66 -4.10 3.51 1.23
N VAL A 67 -5.27 3.67 0.61
CA VAL A 67 -6.13 2.56 0.19
C VAL A 67 -6.48 2.70 -1.28
N SER A 68 -6.51 1.56 -1.98
CA SER A 68 -7.06 1.46 -3.33
C SER A 68 -8.16 0.42 -3.34
N LYS A 69 -9.35 0.83 -3.78
CA LYS A 69 -10.53 -0.04 -3.88
C LYS A 69 -10.83 -0.45 -5.31
N ASN A 70 -9.99 -0.08 -6.27
CA ASN A 70 -10.21 -0.31 -7.71
C ASN A 70 -9.04 -1.02 -8.39
N GLY A 71 -8.39 -1.94 -7.67
CA GLY A 71 -7.33 -2.75 -8.23
C GLY A 71 -5.98 -2.05 -8.36
N GLY A 72 -5.79 -0.96 -7.65
CA GLY A 72 -4.54 -0.21 -7.67
C GLY A 72 -4.51 0.94 -8.65
N LYS A 73 -5.62 1.20 -9.36
CA LYS A 73 -5.67 2.27 -10.37
C LYS A 73 -5.62 3.66 -9.73
N THR A 74 -6.31 3.83 -8.61
CA THR A 74 -6.28 5.08 -7.84
C THR A 74 -6.18 4.77 -6.36
N TRP A 75 -5.49 5.66 -5.63
CA TRP A 75 -5.22 5.51 -4.21
C TRP A 75 -5.68 6.76 -3.45
N LYS A 76 -6.12 6.56 -2.22
CA LYS A 76 -6.57 7.64 -1.33
C LYS A 76 -5.86 7.52 0.01
N LYS A 77 -5.29 8.62 0.49
CA LYS A 77 -4.65 8.66 1.81
C LYS A 77 -5.72 8.64 2.90
N ILE A 78 -5.55 7.74 3.87
CA ILE A 78 -6.50 7.58 4.98
C ILE A 78 -5.88 7.85 6.34
N SER A 79 -4.55 8.00 6.44
CA SER A 79 -3.86 8.29 7.69
C SER A 79 -2.52 8.93 7.40
N ASN A 80 -2.01 9.73 8.35
CA ASN A 80 -0.70 10.36 8.30
C ASN A 80 0.34 9.69 9.21
N VAL A 81 0.01 8.55 9.82
CA VAL A 81 0.93 7.90 10.76
C VAL A 81 2.19 7.38 10.06
N ASN A 82 3.30 7.39 10.80
CA ASN A 82 4.54 6.78 10.34
C ASN A 82 4.45 5.27 10.60
N ALA A 83 4.10 4.52 9.57
CA ALA A 83 3.83 3.09 9.68
C ALA A 83 4.93 2.27 9.01
N LEU A 84 5.30 1.16 9.64
CA LEU A 84 6.31 0.23 9.13
C LEU A 84 5.68 -0.89 8.33
N SER A 85 4.65 -1.54 8.87
CA SER A 85 4.03 -2.70 8.24
C SER A 85 2.58 -2.84 8.68
N MET A 86 1.84 -3.66 7.94
CA MET A 86 0.43 -3.94 8.22
C MET A 86 0.14 -5.41 7.97
N THR A 87 -0.85 -5.91 8.67
CA THR A 87 -1.49 -7.19 8.37
C THR A 87 -2.98 -7.05 8.60
N HIS A 88 -3.76 -8.06 8.24
CA HIS A 88 -5.20 -8.00 8.44
C HIS A 88 -5.72 -9.32 8.99
N SER A 89 -6.80 -9.24 9.76
CA SER A 89 -7.52 -10.39 10.30
C SER A 89 -8.91 -9.96 10.73
N ASN A 90 -9.91 -10.80 10.44
CA ASN A 90 -11.28 -10.59 10.92
C ASN A 90 -11.85 -9.19 10.60
N GLY A 91 -11.56 -8.66 9.42
CA GLY A 91 -12.07 -7.36 8.99
C GLY A 91 -11.33 -6.16 9.56
N GLN A 92 -10.23 -6.37 10.26
CA GLN A 92 -9.43 -5.31 10.87
C GLN A 92 -8.02 -5.27 10.30
N LEU A 93 -7.44 -4.07 10.25
CA LEU A 93 -6.05 -3.84 9.91
C LEU A 93 -5.25 -3.64 11.19
N TYR A 94 -4.13 -4.33 11.28
CA TYR A 94 -3.18 -4.19 12.39
C TYR A 94 -1.95 -3.51 11.83
N VAL A 95 -1.60 -2.35 12.38
CA VAL A 95 -0.53 -1.49 11.86
C VAL A 95 0.56 -1.36 12.91
N THR A 96 1.81 -1.68 12.52
CA THR A 96 2.98 -1.46 13.35
C THR A 96 3.56 -0.08 13.03
N LEU A 97 3.74 0.75 14.04
CA LEU A 97 4.23 2.11 13.90
C LEU A 97 5.73 2.19 14.14
N ALA A 98 6.35 3.24 13.60
CA ALA A 98 7.80 3.43 13.65
C ALA A 98 8.34 3.60 15.09
N ASP A 99 7.50 4.05 16.03
CA ASP A 99 7.89 4.23 17.44
C ASP A 99 7.77 2.95 18.27
N GLY A 100 7.45 1.81 17.63
CA GLY A 100 7.29 0.53 18.30
C GLY A 100 5.90 0.26 18.84
N SER A 101 4.99 1.22 18.74
CA SER A 101 3.58 1.01 19.08
C SER A 101 2.83 0.40 17.89
N TRP A 102 1.54 0.14 18.09
CA TRP A 102 0.69 -0.42 17.04
C TRP A 102 -0.73 0.10 17.21
N LEU A 103 -1.51 0.01 16.14
CA LEU A 103 -2.90 0.41 16.17
C LEU A 103 -3.75 -0.53 15.31
N ILE A 104 -5.06 -0.49 15.55
CA ILE A 104 -6.05 -1.28 14.81
C ILE A 104 -6.95 -0.30 14.05
N MET A 105 -7.17 -0.59 12.77
CA MET A 105 -8.09 0.19 11.92
C MET A 105 -9.14 -0.74 11.34
N GLN A 106 -10.35 -0.22 11.16
CA GLN A 106 -11.40 -0.94 10.44
C GLN A 106 -11.14 -0.83 8.94
N GLN A 107 -11.41 -1.92 8.24
CA GLN A 107 -11.37 -1.91 6.78
C GLN A 107 -12.56 -1.18 6.20
#